data_8399b95e77365a063fd01a3e6cd1c638
#
_entry.id   8399b95e77365a063fd01a3e6cd1c638
#
_cell.length_a   1.000
_cell.length_b   1.000
_cell.length_c   1.000
_cell.angle_alpha   90.00
_cell.angle_beta   90.00
_cell.angle_gamma   90.00
#
_symmetry.space_group_name_H-M   'P 1'
#
loop_
_entity.id
_entity.type
_entity.pdbx_description
1 polymer ?
#
loop_
_entity_poly.entity_id
_entity_poly.type
_entity_poly.pdbx_seq_one_letter_code
_entity_poly.pdbx_strand_id
1 'polypeptide(L)'
;MHGELPPRDQDAAVARYDKRKVVVATNVAETSLTIDGVRLVIDSGLARKALYDSNRGINTLLIEKISQSSSDQRAGRAGRTAPGVCMRLWSREEHGHRLLQELPEVKRLDLSEVVLTLKAAGVQDLRKFRWLEAPDEVSLKHAEELLADLGALKVGSAAAPAALVSAPLTVTNDAHHHCPNVSDEASETTREVACAPQLKITPIGRKMLAFPLHPRYARMLLAAQEYGCVYQACLIAALTQGRDLLLRNQGKDVDSAREDLLGEKSTSDFWILMRAWTFAMNNQFRVDACRKLGIHAITAKQVGPLFDQFLRIAEKEGLDVKPREVKDEVLQKCVLIGFSDRVARRMDQGTLRCDLVHNRRGVLARESVVQKSPLLVVAEVREIETRDKEMNTILSLATAIEPDWLSELFPEDIESDLHVQFDSTTKRVQAAELLKFRGLALSARRVEPPPTDAAARILADEIIAGRLLLPNWDHGVEQWLARLHLLCQHCADLQLPAISDDDKKSVIEQLCHGAVSYKDIKEREVKLVVMSWLSHAQRELLDKHAPERLTLPNGRTPKVSYENGKTPFISLRIQELYDVNQTPKIALGRVPVVVHILTPGMKPIQVTQDLASFWREQYPKIKPELSRKYPKHLWR
;
A
#
# COMPACT_ATOMS: atom_id res chain seq x y z
N MET A 1 -24.06 38.67 -1.20
CA MET A 1 -24.16 38.26 0.21
C MET A 1 -23.51 36.90 0.36
N HIS A 2 -22.60 36.74 1.30
CA HIS A 2 -21.94 35.46 1.65
C HIS A 2 -21.58 35.51 3.15
N GLY A 3 -21.35 34.34 3.76
CA GLY A 3 -21.15 34.21 5.22
C GLY A 3 -19.96 34.96 5.80
N GLU A 4 -19.03 35.43 4.97
CA GLU A 4 -17.81 36.12 5.40
C GLU A 4 -17.91 37.67 5.27
N LEU A 5 -19.06 38.21 4.82
CA LEU A 5 -19.27 39.65 4.86
C LEU A 5 -19.39 40.11 6.30
N PRO A 6 -18.87 41.32 6.63
CA PRO A 6 -19.11 41.94 7.92
C PRO A 6 -20.62 42.06 8.21
N PRO A 7 -21.05 41.94 9.46
CA PRO A 7 -22.48 42.03 9.83
C PRO A 7 -23.20 43.26 9.24
N ARG A 8 -22.54 44.41 9.24
CA ARG A 8 -23.06 45.65 8.65
C ARG A 8 -23.39 45.51 7.16
N ASP A 9 -22.55 44.81 6.40
CA ASP A 9 -22.75 44.62 4.97
C ASP A 9 -23.80 43.51 4.69
N GLN A 10 -23.91 42.52 5.57
CA GLN A 10 -24.99 41.55 5.56
C GLN A 10 -26.34 42.23 5.85
N ASP A 11 -26.41 43.10 6.88
CA ASP A 11 -27.61 43.88 7.21
C ASP A 11 -28.00 44.81 6.07
N ALA A 12 -27.03 45.48 5.43
CA ALA A 12 -27.27 46.29 4.24
C ALA A 12 -27.81 45.46 3.07
N ALA A 13 -27.34 44.22 2.90
CA ALA A 13 -27.85 43.33 1.86
C ALA A 13 -29.29 42.88 2.11
N VAL A 14 -29.75 42.83 3.35
CA VAL A 14 -31.12 42.47 3.74
C VAL A 14 -32.05 43.66 3.79
N ALA A 15 -31.54 44.88 4.08
CA ALA A 15 -32.31 46.10 4.28
C ALA A 15 -33.21 46.44 3.08
N ARG A 16 -34.32 47.11 3.33
CA ARG A 16 -35.24 47.61 2.32
C ARG A 16 -34.71 48.89 1.70
N TYR A 17 -34.86 49.03 0.40
CA TYR A 17 -34.46 50.20 -0.38
C TYR A 17 -35.60 50.64 -1.30
N ASP A 18 -35.73 51.94 -1.52
CA ASP A 18 -36.71 52.52 -2.44
C ASP A 18 -36.32 52.38 -3.92
N LYS A 19 -35.11 51.86 -4.19
CA LYS A 19 -34.56 51.66 -5.53
C LYS A 19 -34.55 50.16 -5.90
N ARG A 20 -34.48 49.88 -7.20
CA ARG A 20 -34.29 48.51 -7.67
C ARG A 20 -33.00 47.91 -7.07
N LYS A 21 -33.14 46.78 -6.44
CA LYS A 21 -32.08 46.07 -5.73
C LYS A 21 -31.74 44.74 -6.44
N VAL A 22 -30.46 44.47 -6.60
CA VAL A 22 -29.93 43.19 -7.03
C VAL A 22 -29.05 42.63 -5.92
N VAL A 23 -29.36 41.45 -5.45
CA VAL A 23 -28.58 40.75 -4.41
C VAL A 23 -27.89 39.52 -5.03
N VAL A 24 -26.58 39.58 -5.10
CA VAL A 24 -25.77 38.39 -5.48
C VAL A 24 -25.43 37.67 -4.18
N ALA A 25 -25.81 36.39 -4.09
CA ALA A 25 -25.65 35.59 -2.87
C ALA A 25 -25.12 34.21 -3.13
N THR A 26 -24.42 33.66 -2.15
CA THR A 26 -24.12 32.21 -2.07
C THR A 26 -25.33 31.46 -1.47
N ASN A 27 -25.16 30.19 -1.13
CA ASN A 27 -26.18 29.38 -0.44
C ASN A 27 -26.63 29.95 0.93
N VAL A 28 -25.93 30.93 1.47
CA VAL A 28 -26.36 31.63 2.71
C VAL A 28 -27.75 32.24 2.59
N ALA A 29 -28.19 32.61 1.39
CA ALA A 29 -29.54 33.12 1.12
C ALA A 29 -30.59 32.02 0.93
N GLU A 30 -30.21 30.75 0.93
CA GLU A 30 -31.12 29.61 0.75
C GLU A 30 -31.99 29.38 1.99
N THR A 31 -31.40 29.50 3.19
CA THR A 31 -32.08 29.27 4.46
C THR A 31 -32.06 30.51 5.34
N SER A 32 -32.90 30.57 6.35
CA SER A 32 -32.89 31.51 7.50
C SER A 32 -33.02 33.00 7.24
N LEU A 33 -32.80 33.52 6.03
CA LEU A 33 -32.86 34.95 5.75
C LEU A 33 -34.08 35.30 4.87
N THR A 34 -34.85 36.28 5.28
CA THR A 34 -35.89 36.88 4.44
C THR A 34 -35.39 38.21 3.92
N ILE A 35 -35.21 38.32 2.61
CA ILE A 35 -34.91 39.59 1.95
C ILE A 35 -36.20 40.16 1.43
N ASP A 36 -36.67 41.23 2.04
CA ASP A 36 -37.94 41.82 1.64
C ASP A 36 -37.88 42.38 0.20
N GLY A 37 -38.99 42.23 -0.51
CA GLY A 37 -39.15 42.72 -1.87
C GLY A 37 -38.47 41.90 -2.98
N VAL A 38 -37.86 40.77 -2.69
CA VAL A 38 -37.33 39.87 -3.74
C VAL A 38 -38.47 39.16 -4.46
N ARG A 39 -38.62 39.45 -5.77
CA ARG A 39 -39.64 38.84 -6.65
C ARG A 39 -39.07 37.99 -7.79
N LEU A 40 -37.77 38.13 -8.04
CA LEU A 40 -37.09 37.32 -9.07
C LEU A 40 -35.88 36.68 -8.42
N VAL A 41 -35.81 35.37 -8.55
CA VAL A 41 -34.63 34.58 -8.21
C VAL A 41 -34.05 34.01 -9.51
N ILE A 42 -32.74 34.21 -9.73
CA ILE A 42 -31.98 33.56 -10.80
C ILE A 42 -31.04 32.60 -10.10
N ASP A 43 -31.28 31.28 -10.31
CA ASP A 43 -30.52 30.22 -9.65
C ASP A 43 -29.57 29.54 -10.62
N SER A 44 -28.27 29.54 -10.29
CA SER A 44 -27.23 28.81 -11.06
C SER A 44 -27.30 27.30 -10.89
N GLY A 45 -28.01 26.81 -9.89
CA GLY A 45 -28.07 25.38 -9.55
C GLY A 45 -26.78 24.82 -8.94
N LEU A 46 -25.86 25.68 -8.51
CA LEU A 46 -24.56 25.30 -7.95
C LEU A 46 -24.42 25.76 -6.49
N ALA A 47 -23.70 25.00 -5.69
CA ALA A 47 -23.28 25.38 -4.36
C ALA A 47 -21.88 24.81 -4.06
N ARG A 48 -21.13 25.51 -3.18
CA ARG A 48 -19.96 24.91 -2.55
C ARG A 48 -20.41 24.00 -1.43
N LYS A 49 -20.01 22.71 -1.51
CA LYS A 49 -20.33 21.69 -0.52
C LYS A 49 -19.04 21.16 0.09
N ALA A 50 -19.02 21.09 1.41
CA ALA A 50 -17.96 20.39 2.12
C ALA A 50 -18.26 18.89 2.03
N LEU A 51 -17.28 18.14 1.53
CA LEU A 51 -17.29 16.70 1.40
C LEU A 51 -16.01 16.15 2.03
N TYR A 52 -16.12 15.03 2.68
CA TYR A 52 -14.99 14.27 3.18
C TYR A 52 -14.74 13.07 2.26
N ASP A 53 -13.55 13.02 1.68
CA ASP A 53 -13.11 11.83 0.94
C ASP A 53 -12.55 10.80 1.93
N SER A 54 -13.35 9.80 2.25
CA SER A 54 -12.99 8.73 3.18
C SER A 54 -11.81 7.88 2.69
N ASN A 55 -11.63 7.74 1.37
CA ASN A 55 -10.53 6.97 0.82
C ASN A 55 -9.17 7.66 1.01
N ARG A 56 -9.18 8.99 1.13
CA ARG A 56 -7.96 9.80 1.23
C ARG A 56 -7.81 10.52 2.58
N GLY A 57 -8.84 10.48 3.42
CA GLY A 57 -8.84 11.10 4.75
C GLY A 57 -8.76 12.63 4.72
N ILE A 58 -9.37 13.28 3.71
CA ILE A 58 -9.29 14.73 3.49
C ILE A 58 -10.66 15.37 3.32
N ASN A 59 -10.78 16.61 3.81
CA ASN A 59 -11.92 17.45 3.53
C ASN A 59 -11.73 18.19 2.20
N THR A 60 -12.71 18.11 1.32
CA THR A 60 -12.77 18.81 0.05
C THR A 60 -13.90 19.81 0.05
N LEU A 61 -13.72 20.94 -0.63
CA LEU A 61 -14.78 21.92 -0.83
C LEU A 61 -15.04 22.07 -2.32
N LEU A 62 -15.98 21.29 -2.81
CA LEU A 62 -16.30 21.22 -4.24
C LEU A 62 -17.49 22.11 -4.62
N ILE A 63 -17.48 22.59 -5.86
CA ILE A 63 -18.65 23.23 -6.45
C ILE A 63 -19.48 22.13 -7.12
N GLU A 64 -20.65 21.87 -6.54
CA GLU A 64 -21.53 20.81 -6.99
C GLU A 64 -22.95 21.29 -7.32
N LYS A 65 -23.69 20.46 -8.04
CA LYS A 65 -25.10 20.67 -8.30
C LYS A 65 -25.89 20.51 -7.00
N ILE A 66 -26.80 21.45 -6.77
CA ILE A 66 -27.74 21.39 -5.63
C ILE A 66 -28.82 20.34 -5.86
N SER A 67 -29.45 19.86 -4.79
CA SER A 67 -30.60 18.96 -4.83
C SER A 67 -31.87 19.68 -5.36
N GLN A 68 -32.89 18.90 -5.66
CA GLN A 68 -34.22 19.43 -6.00
C GLN A 68 -34.82 20.21 -4.85
N SER A 69 -34.74 19.68 -3.63
CA SER A 69 -35.20 20.35 -2.40
C SER A 69 -34.51 21.71 -2.17
N SER A 70 -33.19 21.78 -2.33
CA SER A 70 -32.43 23.03 -2.23
C SER A 70 -32.86 24.03 -3.30
N SER A 71 -33.07 23.55 -4.54
CA SER A 71 -33.59 24.37 -5.64
C SER A 71 -34.98 24.94 -5.35
N ASP A 72 -35.87 24.15 -4.73
CA ASP A 72 -37.21 24.60 -4.35
C ASP A 72 -37.18 25.59 -3.22
N GLN A 73 -36.30 25.41 -2.24
CA GLN A 73 -36.07 26.41 -1.15
C GLN A 73 -35.59 27.76 -1.72
N ARG A 74 -34.63 27.72 -2.69
CA ARG A 74 -34.17 28.95 -3.38
C ARG A 74 -35.29 29.61 -4.17
N ALA A 75 -36.09 28.85 -4.90
CA ALA A 75 -37.25 29.34 -5.62
C ALA A 75 -38.27 30.00 -4.67
N GLY A 76 -38.51 29.41 -3.49
CA GLY A 76 -39.40 29.93 -2.47
C GLY A 76 -38.99 31.32 -1.93
N ARG A 77 -37.75 31.75 -2.17
CA ARG A 77 -37.31 33.13 -1.79
C ARG A 77 -38.00 34.23 -2.62
N ALA A 78 -38.32 33.92 -3.89
CA ALA A 78 -39.07 34.87 -4.75
C ALA A 78 -40.53 35.03 -4.32
N GLY A 79 -41.13 33.99 -3.73
CA GLY A 79 -42.55 33.97 -3.34
C GLY A 79 -42.87 34.33 -1.90
N ARG A 80 -41.88 34.79 -1.09
CA ARG A 80 -42.03 34.91 0.38
C ARG A 80 -42.92 36.05 0.83
N THR A 81 -42.84 37.20 0.17
CA THR A 81 -43.59 38.42 0.54
C THR A 81 -44.62 38.87 -0.50
N ALA A 82 -44.53 38.34 -1.71
CA ALA A 82 -45.44 38.57 -2.82
C ALA A 82 -45.24 37.52 -3.91
N PRO A 83 -46.16 37.37 -4.89
CA PRO A 83 -45.96 36.50 -6.05
C PRO A 83 -44.64 36.84 -6.75
N GLY A 84 -43.83 35.81 -7.03
CA GLY A 84 -42.51 35.97 -7.62
C GLY A 84 -42.21 34.85 -8.64
N VAL A 85 -41.10 34.99 -9.35
CA VAL A 85 -40.63 34.10 -10.38
C VAL A 85 -39.21 33.57 -10.04
N CYS A 86 -38.98 32.30 -10.29
CA CYS A 86 -37.64 31.74 -10.22
C CYS A 86 -37.21 31.28 -11.62
N MET A 87 -36.07 31.78 -12.07
CA MET A 87 -35.41 31.34 -13.28
C MET A 87 -34.25 30.38 -12.91
N ARG A 88 -34.42 29.11 -13.27
CA ARG A 88 -33.38 28.08 -13.10
C ARG A 88 -32.51 28.02 -14.35
N LEU A 89 -31.20 28.13 -14.22
CA LEU A 89 -30.26 28.14 -15.35
C LEU A 89 -29.83 26.74 -15.77
N TRP A 90 -30.74 25.78 -15.72
CA TRP A 90 -30.56 24.39 -16.19
C TRP A 90 -31.88 23.84 -16.75
N SER A 91 -31.80 22.72 -17.50
CA SER A 91 -32.96 22.13 -18.13
C SER A 91 -33.87 21.38 -17.13
N ARG A 92 -35.11 21.12 -17.55
CA ARG A 92 -36.06 20.28 -16.79
C ARG A 92 -35.57 18.84 -16.69
N GLU A 93 -34.92 18.33 -17.73
CA GLU A 93 -34.34 17.01 -17.76
C GLU A 93 -33.20 16.90 -16.73
N GLU A 94 -32.27 17.86 -16.72
CA GLU A 94 -31.22 17.93 -15.71
C GLU A 94 -31.79 18.03 -14.31
N HIS A 95 -32.87 18.77 -14.12
CA HIS A 95 -33.53 18.88 -12.82
C HIS A 95 -34.01 17.51 -12.31
N GLY A 96 -34.59 16.69 -13.18
CA GLY A 96 -35.04 15.33 -12.85
C GLY A 96 -33.92 14.38 -12.43
N HIS A 97 -32.70 14.62 -12.92
CA HIS A 97 -31.52 13.82 -12.54
C HIS A 97 -30.80 14.29 -11.28
N ARG A 98 -31.22 15.44 -10.68
CA ARG A 98 -30.64 15.92 -9.43
C ARG A 98 -31.15 15.09 -8.25
N LEU A 99 -30.33 14.96 -7.22
CA LEU A 99 -30.73 14.32 -5.96
C LEU A 99 -31.99 14.98 -5.42
N LEU A 100 -32.91 14.21 -4.86
CA LEU A 100 -34.12 14.75 -4.24
C LEU A 100 -33.78 15.67 -3.06
N GLN A 101 -32.84 15.23 -2.23
CA GLN A 101 -32.35 15.95 -1.03
C GLN A 101 -30.84 15.90 -0.96
N GLU A 102 -30.25 16.83 -0.20
CA GLU A 102 -28.82 16.79 0.11
C GLU A 102 -28.49 15.60 1.01
N LEU A 103 -27.28 15.03 0.84
CA LEU A 103 -26.79 14.03 1.76
C LEU A 103 -26.64 14.61 3.17
N PRO A 104 -27.06 13.90 4.22
CA PRO A 104 -26.84 14.32 5.59
C PRO A 104 -25.35 14.42 5.92
N GLU A 105 -25.01 15.24 6.93
CA GLU A 105 -23.61 15.51 7.32
C GLU A 105 -22.86 14.23 7.69
N VAL A 106 -23.53 13.28 8.31
CA VAL A 106 -22.97 11.98 8.70
C VAL A 106 -22.44 11.16 7.51
N LYS A 107 -22.91 11.44 6.29
CA LYS A 107 -22.47 10.79 5.05
C LYS A 107 -21.49 11.61 4.21
N ARG A 108 -21.17 12.83 4.65
CA ARG A 108 -20.33 13.72 3.84
C ARG A 108 -19.24 14.46 4.61
N LEU A 109 -19.18 14.36 5.94
CA LEU A 109 -18.17 15.01 6.77
C LEU A 109 -17.28 13.98 7.49
N ASP A 110 -16.15 14.46 7.99
CA ASP A 110 -15.27 13.69 8.86
C ASP A 110 -16.03 13.26 10.12
N LEU A 111 -15.95 11.98 10.47
CA LEU A 111 -16.70 11.40 11.59
C LEU A 111 -15.89 11.30 12.88
N SER A 112 -14.62 11.69 12.89
CA SER A 112 -13.73 11.47 14.04
C SER A 112 -14.26 12.10 15.35
N GLU A 113 -14.83 13.29 15.27
CA GLU A 113 -15.43 13.96 16.44
C GLU A 113 -16.70 13.23 16.93
N VAL A 114 -17.55 12.81 15.99
CA VAL A 114 -18.76 12.04 16.28
C VAL A 114 -18.42 10.68 16.89
N VAL A 115 -17.48 9.96 16.30
CA VAL A 115 -17.00 8.67 16.79
C VAL A 115 -16.42 8.80 18.21
N LEU A 116 -15.60 9.81 18.45
CA LEU A 116 -15.02 10.07 19.76
C LEU A 116 -16.12 10.32 20.82
N THR A 117 -17.13 11.11 20.46
CA THR A 117 -18.28 11.41 21.32
C THR A 117 -19.09 10.14 21.63
N LEU A 118 -19.39 9.32 20.64
CA LEU A 118 -20.13 8.06 20.82
C LEU A 118 -19.35 7.05 21.67
N LYS A 119 -18.04 6.94 21.45
CA LYS A 119 -17.16 6.08 22.28
C LYS A 119 -17.11 6.58 23.74
N ALA A 120 -17.13 7.89 23.97
CA ALA A 120 -17.22 8.46 25.33
C ALA A 120 -18.56 8.19 26.00
N ALA A 121 -19.64 8.18 25.22
CA ALA A 121 -20.98 7.81 25.69
C ALA A 121 -21.16 6.30 25.93
N GLY A 122 -20.13 5.48 25.67
CA GLY A 122 -20.14 4.03 25.94
C GLY A 122 -20.56 3.16 24.76
N VAL A 123 -20.72 3.71 23.56
CA VAL A 123 -21.02 2.95 22.36
C VAL A 123 -19.80 2.11 21.96
N GLN A 124 -19.88 0.81 22.12
CA GLN A 124 -18.77 -0.09 21.81
C GLN A 124 -18.66 -0.38 20.31
N ASP A 125 -19.80 -0.71 19.67
CA ASP A 125 -19.89 -1.04 18.25
C ASP A 125 -20.69 0.04 17.51
N LEU A 126 -19.99 0.84 16.72
CA LEU A 126 -20.60 1.94 15.95
C LEU A 126 -21.47 1.43 14.80
N ARG A 127 -21.25 0.22 14.34
CA ARG A 127 -22.03 -0.40 13.26
C ARG A 127 -23.40 -0.85 13.74
N LYS A 128 -23.52 -1.17 15.02
CA LYS A 128 -24.78 -1.52 15.70
C LYS A 128 -25.50 -0.32 16.34
N PHE A 129 -24.88 0.86 16.29
CA PHE A 129 -25.53 2.08 16.78
C PHE A 129 -26.77 2.43 15.93
N ARG A 130 -27.83 2.89 16.57
CA ARG A 130 -29.10 3.25 15.89
C ARG A 130 -28.98 4.60 15.20
N TRP A 131 -28.26 4.64 14.07
CA TRP A 131 -28.22 5.81 13.21
C TRP A 131 -29.59 6.09 12.59
N LEU A 132 -29.96 7.35 12.42
CA LEU A 132 -31.11 7.72 11.57
C LEU A 132 -30.82 7.34 10.10
N GLU A 133 -29.63 7.69 9.64
CA GLU A 133 -29.02 7.20 8.41
C GLU A 133 -27.57 6.80 8.72
N ALA A 134 -27.25 5.56 8.47
CA ALA A 134 -25.91 5.05 8.78
C ALA A 134 -24.84 5.68 7.88
N PRO A 135 -23.68 6.09 8.44
CA PRO A 135 -22.50 6.46 7.65
C PRO A 135 -21.96 5.23 6.90
N ASP A 136 -21.10 5.48 5.91
CA ASP A 136 -20.41 4.38 5.23
C ASP A 136 -19.31 3.77 6.11
N GLU A 137 -19.02 2.49 5.86
CA GLU A 137 -18.06 1.71 6.65
C GLU A 137 -16.63 2.26 6.54
N VAL A 138 -16.26 2.78 5.37
CA VAL A 138 -14.92 3.33 5.13
C VAL A 138 -14.71 4.59 5.97
N SER A 139 -15.69 5.48 6.03
CA SER A 139 -15.64 6.69 6.86
C SER A 139 -15.55 6.37 8.36
N LEU A 140 -16.30 5.37 8.84
CA LEU A 140 -16.20 4.91 10.23
C LEU A 140 -14.81 4.35 10.54
N LYS A 141 -14.29 3.50 9.66
CA LYS A 141 -12.97 2.90 9.81
C LYS A 141 -11.87 3.97 9.85
N HIS A 142 -11.90 4.92 8.94
CA HIS A 142 -10.94 6.04 8.94
C HIS A 142 -11.00 6.90 10.20
N ALA A 143 -12.20 7.15 10.72
CA ALA A 143 -12.36 7.89 11.97
C ALA A 143 -11.79 7.09 13.16
N GLU A 144 -12.03 5.78 13.23
CA GLU A 144 -11.46 4.90 14.25
C GLU A 144 -9.93 4.81 14.15
N GLU A 145 -9.37 4.67 12.94
CA GLU A 145 -7.91 4.66 12.69
C GLU A 145 -7.27 5.97 13.11
N LEU A 146 -7.81 7.11 12.69
CA LEU A 146 -7.32 8.42 13.10
C LEU A 146 -7.30 8.58 14.62
N LEU A 147 -8.39 8.21 15.30
CA LEU A 147 -8.48 8.33 16.74
C LEU A 147 -7.53 7.37 17.48
N ALA A 148 -7.23 6.21 16.89
CA ALA A 148 -6.17 5.31 17.38
C ALA A 148 -4.78 5.94 17.19
N ASP A 149 -4.49 6.49 16.03
CA ASP A 149 -3.24 7.20 15.72
C ASP A 149 -2.97 8.37 16.66
N LEU A 150 -4.02 9.07 17.10
CA LEU A 150 -3.93 10.15 18.08
C LEU A 150 -3.87 9.65 19.54
N GLY A 151 -3.94 8.34 19.77
CA GLY A 151 -4.00 7.74 21.09
C GLY A 151 -5.31 8.00 21.85
N ALA A 152 -6.36 8.46 21.14
CA ALA A 152 -7.69 8.70 21.71
C ALA A 152 -8.47 7.41 21.91
N LEU A 153 -8.22 6.40 21.09
CA LEU A 153 -8.76 5.04 21.20
C LEU A 153 -7.62 4.03 21.32
N LYS A 154 -7.87 2.95 22.02
CA LYS A 154 -6.94 1.81 22.14
C LYS A 154 -7.75 0.50 22.08
N VAL A 155 -7.13 -0.55 21.53
CA VAL A 155 -7.70 -1.90 21.55
C VAL A 155 -7.91 -2.33 23.00
N GLY A 156 -9.15 -2.65 23.37
CA GLY A 156 -9.44 -3.19 24.70
C GLY A 156 -8.74 -4.53 24.87
N SER A 157 -8.04 -4.72 26.00
CA SER A 157 -7.44 -6.01 26.33
C SER A 157 -8.54 -7.05 26.61
N ALA A 158 -8.93 -7.76 25.57
CA ALA A 158 -9.47 -9.10 25.68
C ALA A 158 -8.41 -10.01 25.06
N ALA A 159 -7.92 -10.97 25.84
CA ALA A 159 -6.89 -11.95 25.54
C ALA A 159 -6.25 -11.89 24.14
N ALA A 160 -4.94 -11.66 24.09
CA ALA A 160 -4.16 -11.63 22.85
C ALA A 160 -4.46 -12.88 22.00
N PRO A 161 -4.94 -12.72 20.77
CA PRO A 161 -4.81 -13.79 19.78
C PRO A 161 -3.43 -13.69 19.13
N ALA A 162 -2.82 -14.86 18.98
CA ALA A 162 -1.53 -15.05 18.34
C ALA A 162 -1.43 -14.35 16.98
N ALA A 163 -0.26 -13.80 16.74
CA ALA A 163 0.32 -13.35 15.48
C ALA A 163 -0.56 -13.45 14.22
N LEU A 164 -1.03 -12.32 13.73
CA LEU A 164 -1.51 -12.16 12.36
C LEU A 164 -0.30 -12.09 11.42
N VAL A 165 0.04 -13.23 10.85
CA VAL A 165 0.88 -13.30 9.65
C VAL A 165 0.07 -12.68 8.51
N SER A 166 0.51 -11.57 7.99
CA SER A 166 -0.05 -10.91 6.80
C SER A 166 0.25 -11.74 5.56
N ALA A 167 -0.79 -12.35 4.99
CA ALA A 167 -0.73 -12.92 3.65
C ALA A 167 -0.89 -11.81 2.60
N PRO A 168 -0.12 -11.83 1.49
CA PRO A 168 -0.25 -10.85 0.43
C PRO A 168 -1.53 -11.08 -0.38
N LEU A 169 -2.32 -10.03 -0.57
CA LEU A 169 -3.44 -10.00 -1.50
C LEU A 169 -2.91 -9.97 -2.94
N THR A 170 -2.96 -11.10 -3.61
CA THR A 170 -2.86 -11.17 -5.06
C THR A 170 -4.19 -10.72 -5.69
N VAL A 171 -4.13 -9.61 -6.41
CA VAL A 171 -5.22 -9.16 -7.29
C VAL A 171 -5.13 -9.96 -8.58
N THR A 172 -6.07 -10.87 -8.81
CA THR A 172 -6.35 -11.40 -10.14
C THR A 172 -7.64 -10.79 -10.64
N ASN A 173 -7.53 -9.98 -11.70
CA ASN A 173 -8.64 -9.67 -12.59
C ASN A 173 -8.97 -10.94 -13.37
N ASP A 174 -10.22 -11.38 -13.32
CA ASP A 174 -10.89 -11.89 -14.50
C ASP A 174 -12.40 -11.91 -14.32
N ALA A 175 -13.04 -11.46 -15.38
CA ALA A 175 -14.47 -11.24 -15.50
C ALA A 175 -15.19 -12.49 -16.05
N HIS A 176 -16.49 -12.54 -15.76
CA HIS A 176 -17.59 -13.16 -16.48
C HIS A 176 -18.08 -14.57 -16.14
N HIS A 177 -19.36 -14.53 -15.78
CA HIS A 177 -20.49 -15.38 -16.17
C HIS A 177 -20.96 -16.55 -15.29
N HIS A 178 -22.25 -16.41 -15.00
CA HIS A 178 -23.32 -17.41 -14.90
C HIS A 178 -23.60 -18.04 -13.52
N CYS A 179 -24.77 -17.61 -12.98
CA CYS A 179 -25.59 -18.46 -12.11
C CYS A 179 -26.12 -19.69 -12.84
N PRO A 180 -26.32 -20.81 -12.15
CA PRO A 180 -27.69 -21.22 -11.91
C PRO A 180 -27.98 -21.70 -10.47
N ASN A 181 -29.25 -21.53 -10.08
CA ASN A 181 -29.92 -22.08 -8.89
C ASN A 181 -29.73 -23.59 -8.77
N VAL A 182 -29.50 -24.08 -7.57
CA VAL A 182 -30.11 -25.29 -7.01
C VAL A 182 -30.13 -25.20 -5.47
N SER A 183 -31.27 -25.54 -4.94
CA SER A 183 -31.70 -25.63 -3.55
C SER A 183 -31.00 -26.71 -2.73
N ASP A 184 -31.00 -26.44 -1.43
CA ASP A 184 -31.26 -27.31 -0.29
C ASP A 184 -30.10 -27.94 0.50
N GLU A 185 -30.34 -27.74 1.82
CA GLU A 185 -29.98 -28.50 3.01
C GLU A 185 -28.65 -28.24 3.72
N ALA A 186 -28.84 -27.50 4.78
CA ALA A 186 -28.28 -27.54 6.14
C ALA A 186 -26.97 -28.31 6.37
N SER A 187 -25.94 -27.58 6.72
CA SER A 187 -25.13 -27.88 7.90
C SER A 187 -24.69 -26.56 8.54
N GLU A 188 -25.26 -26.25 9.70
CA GLU A 188 -24.79 -25.24 10.63
C GLU A 188 -23.37 -25.59 11.08
N THR A 189 -22.39 -25.11 10.39
CA THR A 189 -21.05 -24.95 10.94
C THR A 189 -20.97 -23.49 11.40
N THR A 190 -21.04 -23.29 12.69
CA THR A 190 -20.79 -22.06 13.42
C THR A 190 -19.44 -21.48 12.95
N ARG A 191 -19.46 -20.61 11.92
CA ARG A 191 -18.33 -19.72 11.68
C ARG A 191 -18.32 -18.73 12.84
N GLU A 192 -17.39 -18.92 13.78
CA GLU A 192 -16.99 -17.86 14.68
C GLU A 192 -16.63 -16.63 13.83
N VAL A 193 -17.56 -15.69 13.79
CA VAL A 193 -17.30 -14.34 13.29
C VAL A 193 -16.26 -13.78 14.25
N ALA A 194 -15.01 -13.72 13.83
CA ALA A 194 -13.95 -13.06 14.56
C ALA A 194 -14.45 -11.64 14.88
N CYS A 195 -14.79 -11.40 16.14
CA CYS A 195 -15.28 -10.10 16.61
C CYS A 195 -14.16 -9.10 16.36
N ALA A 196 -14.40 -8.10 15.51
CA ALA A 196 -13.44 -7.04 15.26
C ALA A 196 -12.96 -6.44 16.60
N PRO A 197 -11.67 -6.15 16.77
CA PRO A 197 -11.11 -5.70 18.04
C PRO A 197 -11.84 -4.45 18.51
N GLN A 198 -12.43 -4.50 19.70
CA GLN A 198 -13.22 -3.41 20.27
C GLN A 198 -12.29 -2.27 20.70
N LEU A 199 -12.36 -1.15 20.00
CA LEU A 199 -11.66 0.07 20.38
C LEU A 199 -12.37 0.77 21.53
N LYS A 200 -11.63 1.04 22.63
CA LYS A 200 -12.12 1.75 23.83
C LYS A 200 -11.48 3.14 23.90
N ILE A 201 -12.25 4.08 24.41
CA ILE A 201 -11.75 5.46 24.63
C ILE A 201 -10.72 5.48 25.76
N THR A 202 -9.61 6.19 25.53
CA THR A 202 -8.52 6.41 26.50
C THR A 202 -8.80 7.63 27.39
N PRO A 203 -8.05 7.81 28.49
CA PRO A 203 -8.10 9.08 29.26
C PRO A 203 -7.78 10.31 28.42
N ILE A 204 -6.85 10.19 27.46
CA ILE A 204 -6.50 11.27 26.51
C ILE A 204 -7.70 11.57 25.61
N GLY A 205 -8.34 10.56 25.04
CA GLY A 205 -9.55 10.73 24.22
C GLY A 205 -10.68 11.45 24.98
N ARG A 206 -10.88 11.16 26.27
CA ARG A 206 -11.87 11.87 27.09
C ARG A 206 -11.52 13.35 27.28
N LYS A 207 -10.25 13.68 27.51
CA LYS A 207 -9.80 15.08 27.62
C LYS A 207 -9.93 15.84 26.30
N MET A 208 -9.75 15.18 25.16
CA MET A 208 -9.91 15.82 23.85
C MET A 208 -11.32 16.34 23.60
N LEU A 209 -12.35 15.72 24.17
CA LEU A 209 -13.77 16.15 24.05
C LEU A 209 -14.08 17.51 24.70
N ALA A 210 -13.23 17.97 25.61
CA ALA A 210 -13.40 19.29 26.24
C ALA A 210 -13.21 20.46 25.25
N PHE A 211 -12.50 20.20 24.13
CA PHE A 211 -12.19 21.23 23.14
C PHE A 211 -13.17 21.13 21.95
N PRO A 212 -13.87 22.22 21.59
CA PRO A 212 -14.74 22.27 20.42
C PRO A 212 -13.91 22.42 19.14
N LEU A 213 -13.01 21.46 18.92
CA LEU A 213 -12.02 21.43 17.86
C LEU A 213 -11.93 20.02 17.29
N HIS A 214 -11.53 19.94 16.04
CA HIS A 214 -11.19 18.66 15.44
C HIS A 214 -10.16 17.89 16.31
N PRO A 215 -10.28 16.57 16.50
CA PRO A 215 -9.45 15.77 17.41
C PRO A 215 -7.94 15.99 17.29
N ARG A 216 -7.42 16.26 16.08
CA ARG A 216 -5.98 16.59 15.87
C ARG A 216 -5.53 17.80 16.66
N TYR A 217 -6.31 18.88 16.62
CA TYR A 217 -5.97 20.12 17.38
C TYR A 217 -6.15 19.91 18.88
N ALA A 218 -7.18 19.20 19.31
CA ALA A 218 -7.36 18.84 20.70
C ALA A 218 -6.17 18.04 21.23
N ARG A 219 -5.66 17.06 20.45
CA ARG A 219 -4.48 16.27 20.80
C ARG A 219 -3.21 17.13 20.88
N MET A 220 -3.03 18.04 19.91
CA MET A 220 -1.92 19.02 19.91
C MET A 220 -1.94 19.89 21.16
N LEU A 221 -3.10 20.41 21.58
CA LEU A 221 -3.23 21.24 22.78
C LEU A 221 -2.89 20.46 24.06
N LEU A 222 -3.32 19.21 24.16
CA LEU A 222 -2.98 18.36 25.30
C LEU A 222 -1.47 18.07 25.35
N ALA A 223 -0.82 17.83 24.20
CA ALA A 223 0.62 17.70 24.13
C ALA A 223 1.33 19.00 24.54
N ALA A 224 0.80 20.14 24.11
CA ALA A 224 1.36 21.43 24.44
C ALA A 224 1.39 21.73 25.94
N GLN A 225 0.52 21.13 26.74
CA GLN A 225 0.57 21.21 28.21
C GLN A 225 1.84 20.54 28.76
N GLU A 226 2.19 19.37 28.22
CA GLU A 226 3.37 18.62 28.67
C GLU A 226 4.66 19.38 28.32
N TYR A 227 4.65 20.09 27.22
CA TYR A 227 5.79 20.86 26.72
C TYR A 227 5.78 22.35 27.11
N GLY A 228 4.76 22.84 27.82
CA GLY A 228 4.66 24.22 28.29
C GLY A 228 4.46 25.26 27.19
N CYS A 229 3.80 24.89 26.07
CA CYS A 229 3.59 25.78 24.91
C CYS A 229 2.10 25.91 24.50
N VAL A 230 1.18 25.79 25.46
CA VAL A 230 -0.29 25.89 25.25
C VAL A 230 -0.68 27.17 24.56
N TYR A 231 -0.10 28.30 24.95
CA TYR A 231 -0.38 29.61 24.36
C TYR A 231 -0.15 29.62 22.84
N GLN A 232 1.01 29.12 22.39
CA GLN A 232 1.35 29.04 20.97
C GLN A 232 0.49 28.03 20.23
N ALA A 233 0.20 26.90 20.84
CA ALA A 233 -0.65 25.85 20.24
C ALA A 233 -2.11 26.36 20.07
N CYS A 234 -2.65 27.13 21.00
CA CYS A 234 -3.95 27.82 20.85
C CYS A 234 -3.94 28.81 19.67
N LEU A 235 -2.84 29.55 19.49
CA LEU A 235 -2.71 30.45 18.35
C LEU A 235 -2.67 29.71 17.04
N ILE A 236 -1.91 28.60 16.93
CA ILE A 236 -1.89 27.72 15.75
C ILE A 236 -3.30 27.19 15.45
N ALA A 237 -4.02 26.72 16.45
CA ALA A 237 -5.40 26.25 16.28
C ALA A 237 -6.31 27.38 15.77
N ALA A 238 -6.21 28.59 16.29
CA ALA A 238 -7.01 29.73 15.85
C ALA A 238 -6.70 30.17 14.41
N LEU A 239 -5.42 30.12 14.01
CA LEU A 239 -4.96 30.50 12.67
C LEU A 239 -5.47 29.53 11.58
N THR A 240 -5.81 28.31 11.95
CA THR A 240 -6.21 27.24 11.01
C THR A 240 -7.72 27.02 10.91
N GLN A 241 -8.54 27.69 11.74
CA GLN A 241 -10.01 27.56 11.71
C GLN A 241 -10.69 28.46 10.68
N GLY A 242 -9.97 29.39 10.09
CA GLY A 242 -10.52 30.39 9.18
C GLY A 242 -9.98 30.25 7.75
N ARG A 243 -10.11 31.36 7.01
CA ARG A 243 -9.47 31.49 5.69
C ARG A 243 -7.96 31.66 5.82
N ASP A 244 -7.27 31.41 4.71
CA ASP A 244 -5.84 31.69 4.60
C ASP A 244 -5.54 33.14 5.04
N LEU A 245 -4.67 33.26 6.03
CA LEU A 245 -4.23 34.55 6.53
C LEU A 245 -3.39 35.29 5.49
N LEU A 246 -2.56 34.55 4.75
CA LEU A 246 -1.68 35.09 3.72
C LEU A 246 -2.31 34.88 2.34
N LEU A 247 -2.44 35.99 1.60
CA LEU A 247 -2.94 35.97 0.22
C LEU A 247 -1.88 35.38 -0.71
N ARG A 248 -2.31 34.49 -1.62
CA ARG A 248 -1.44 33.86 -2.60
C ARG A 248 -1.25 34.72 -3.84
N ASN A 249 -0.14 34.53 -4.55
CA ASN A 249 0.13 35.17 -5.85
C ASN A 249 0.09 36.71 -5.84
N GLN A 250 0.65 37.33 -4.81
CA GLN A 250 0.64 38.81 -4.65
C GLN A 250 1.77 39.52 -5.43
N GLY A 251 2.71 38.78 -6.00
CA GLY A 251 3.86 39.30 -6.76
C GLY A 251 5.17 39.32 -5.96
N LYS A 252 6.27 39.42 -6.69
CA LYS A 252 7.64 39.31 -6.15
C LYS A 252 7.95 40.32 -5.03
N ASP A 253 7.43 41.52 -5.14
CA ASP A 253 7.67 42.59 -4.13
C ASP A 253 7.08 42.24 -2.76
N VAL A 254 5.89 41.64 -2.75
CA VAL A 254 5.23 41.16 -1.52
C VAL A 254 5.94 39.94 -0.96
N ASP A 255 6.38 39.04 -1.84
CA ASP A 255 7.12 37.83 -1.44
C ASP A 255 8.46 38.22 -0.79
N SER A 256 9.21 39.14 -1.41
CA SER A 256 10.47 39.67 -0.85
C SER A 256 10.23 40.38 0.51
N ALA A 257 9.19 41.21 0.59
CA ALA A 257 8.85 41.89 1.86
C ALA A 257 8.44 40.89 2.98
N ARG A 258 7.84 39.75 2.60
CA ARG A 258 7.56 38.65 3.55
C ARG A 258 8.84 37.98 4.04
N GLU A 259 9.76 37.66 3.13
CA GLU A 259 11.05 37.06 3.48
C GLU A 259 11.83 37.95 4.45
N ASP A 260 11.91 39.27 4.17
CA ASP A 260 12.61 40.23 5.00
C ASP A 260 12.03 40.39 6.42
N LEU A 261 10.68 40.40 6.53
CA LEU A 261 10.00 40.70 7.81
C LEU A 261 9.58 39.46 8.58
N LEU A 262 9.25 38.37 7.89
CA LEU A 262 8.75 37.13 8.50
C LEU A 262 9.81 36.02 8.58
N GLY A 263 10.95 36.22 7.90
CA GLY A 263 12.15 35.39 7.95
C GLY A 263 12.23 34.29 6.90
N GLU A 264 13.41 34.13 6.28
CA GLU A 264 13.70 33.16 5.21
C GLU A 264 13.83 31.71 5.70
N LYS A 265 14.40 31.52 6.90
CA LYS A 265 14.70 30.18 7.43
C LYS A 265 13.72 29.82 8.52
N SER A 266 12.64 29.18 8.13
CA SER A 266 11.64 28.69 9.06
C SER A 266 11.51 27.18 8.96
N THR A 267 11.39 26.52 10.10
CA THR A 267 11.17 25.07 10.20
C THR A 267 9.68 24.70 10.13
N SER A 268 8.79 25.70 10.04
CA SER A 268 7.35 25.49 9.96
C SER A 268 6.64 26.65 9.28
N ASP A 269 5.64 26.34 8.47
CA ASP A 269 4.73 27.33 7.88
C ASP A 269 3.93 28.08 8.97
N PHE A 270 3.72 27.45 10.13
CA PHE A 270 3.03 28.07 11.25
C PHE A 270 3.79 29.28 11.84
N TRP A 271 5.12 29.24 11.82
CA TRP A 271 5.93 30.37 12.31
C TRP A 271 5.68 31.62 11.49
N ILE A 272 5.54 31.46 10.18
CA ILE A 272 5.24 32.55 9.26
C ILE A 272 3.84 33.12 9.56
N LEU A 273 2.85 32.25 9.76
CA LEU A 273 1.48 32.66 10.09
C LEU A 273 1.41 33.38 11.45
N MET A 274 2.09 32.88 12.46
CA MET A 274 2.14 33.50 13.79
C MET A 274 2.79 34.88 13.74
N ARG A 275 3.93 35.02 13.03
CA ARG A 275 4.61 36.30 12.84
C ARG A 275 3.74 37.29 12.05
N ALA A 276 3.09 36.80 10.97
CA ALA A 276 2.18 37.64 10.17
C ALA A 276 0.99 38.13 10.99
N TRP A 277 0.40 37.27 11.83
CA TRP A 277 -0.68 37.66 12.71
C TRP A 277 -0.22 38.67 13.78
N THR A 278 0.93 38.43 14.42
CA THR A 278 1.54 39.34 15.38
C THR A 278 1.84 40.70 14.74
N PHE A 279 2.37 40.73 13.52
CA PHE A 279 2.56 41.97 12.76
C PHE A 279 1.24 42.68 12.53
N ALA A 280 0.20 41.98 12.07
CA ALA A 280 -1.12 42.59 11.85
C ALA A 280 -1.72 43.18 13.16
N MET A 281 -1.61 42.46 14.28
CA MET A 281 -2.06 42.87 15.60
C MET A 281 -1.33 44.15 16.08
N ASN A 282 -0.01 44.18 15.98
CA ASN A 282 0.82 45.31 16.36
C ASN A 282 0.51 46.56 15.51
N ASN A 283 0.05 46.37 14.28
CA ASN A 283 -0.39 47.43 13.38
C ASN A 283 -1.91 47.67 13.44
N GLN A 284 -2.60 47.21 14.49
CA GLN A 284 -4.05 47.40 14.72
C GLN A 284 -4.92 46.93 13.53
N PHE A 285 -4.46 45.90 12.82
CA PHE A 285 -5.12 45.32 11.64
C PHE A 285 -5.42 46.33 10.51
N ARG A 286 -4.61 47.40 10.40
CA ARG A 286 -4.78 48.42 9.35
C ARG A 286 -4.53 47.76 7.97
N VAL A 287 -5.48 47.99 7.07
CA VAL A 287 -5.48 47.39 5.73
C VAL A 287 -4.20 47.72 4.95
N ASP A 288 -3.74 48.98 5.02
CA ASP A 288 -2.54 49.44 4.31
C ASP A 288 -1.27 48.74 4.78
N ALA A 289 -1.13 48.55 6.10
CA ALA A 289 0.00 47.80 6.67
C ALA A 289 -0.04 46.33 6.31
N CYS A 290 -1.21 45.68 6.45
CA CYS A 290 -1.41 44.29 6.12
C CYS A 290 -1.16 44.00 4.62
N ARG A 291 -1.61 44.90 3.74
CA ARG A 291 -1.47 44.74 2.28
C ARG A 291 -0.01 44.66 1.82
N LYS A 292 0.92 45.36 2.50
CA LYS A 292 2.36 45.32 2.18
C LYS A 292 2.95 43.90 2.26
N LEU A 293 2.42 43.09 3.18
CA LEU A 293 2.81 41.70 3.37
C LEU A 293 1.80 40.72 2.80
N GLY A 294 0.80 41.19 2.04
CA GLY A 294 -0.27 40.33 1.53
C GLY A 294 -1.04 39.61 2.63
N ILE A 295 -1.19 40.24 3.81
CA ILE A 295 -1.99 39.73 4.93
C ILE A 295 -3.44 40.15 4.72
N HIS A 296 -4.38 39.21 4.87
CA HIS A 296 -5.80 39.49 4.81
C HIS A 296 -6.27 40.11 6.15
N ALA A 297 -6.39 41.43 6.21
CA ALA A 297 -6.64 42.18 7.47
C ALA A 297 -7.91 41.73 8.22
N ILE A 298 -8.99 41.41 7.49
CA ILE A 298 -10.26 40.96 8.09
C ILE A 298 -10.06 39.59 8.74
N THR A 299 -9.43 38.63 8.05
CA THR A 299 -9.10 37.32 8.60
C THR A 299 -8.20 37.45 9.83
N ALA A 300 -7.14 38.29 9.75
CA ALA A 300 -6.25 38.54 10.88
C ALA A 300 -7.00 39.03 12.12
N LYS A 301 -7.97 39.94 11.93
CA LYS A 301 -8.81 40.45 13.03
C LYS A 301 -9.74 39.36 13.60
N GLN A 302 -10.24 38.44 12.80
CA GLN A 302 -11.12 37.35 13.23
C GLN A 302 -10.40 36.28 14.05
N VAL A 303 -9.09 36.09 13.88
CA VAL A 303 -8.27 35.14 14.65
C VAL A 303 -8.25 35.50 16.14
N GLY A 304 -8.17 36.78 16.51
CA GLY A 304 -8.04 37.22 17.91
C GLY A 304 -9.15 36.70 18.84
N PRO A 305 -10.44 36.95 18.55
CA PRO A 305 -11.55 36.44 19.37
C PRO A 305 -11.58 34.93 19.49
N LEU A 306 -11.20 34.19 18.43
CA LEU A 306 -11.12 32.73 18.43
C LEU A 306 -9.96 32.24 19.28
N PHE A 307 -8.82 32.88 19.18
CA PHE A 307 -7.67 32.63 20.03
C PHE A 307 -7.97 32.80 21.50
N ASP A 308 -8.61 33.94 21.87
CA ASP A 308 -9.06 34.19 23.25
C ASP A 308 -10.08 33.15 23.74
N GLN A 309 -10.93 32.66 22.86
CA GLN A 309 -11.86 31.57 23.18
C GLN A 309 -11.10 30.26 23.50
N PHE A 310 -10.12 29.91 22.71
CA PHE A 310 -9.35 28.69 22.94
C PHE A 310 -8.50 28.79 24.21
N LEU A 311 -7.91 29.94 24.49
CA LEU A 311 -7.21 30.17 25.76
C LEU A 311 -8.13 29.97 26.96
N ARG A 312 -9.35 30.58 26.94
CA ARG A 312 -10.32 30.41 28.04
C ARG A 312 -10.76 28.97 28.23
N ILE A 313 -10.95 28.22 27.16
CA ILE A 313 -11.31 26.80 27.25
C ILE A 313 -10.13 26.00 27.82
N ALA A 314 -8.91 26.23 27.32
CA ALA A 314 -7.71 25.57 27.82
C ALA A 314 -7.48 25.85 29.31
N GLU A 315 -7.64 27.10 29.75
CA GLU A 315 -7.53 27.49 31.16
C GLU A 315 -8.59 26.80 32.03
N LYS A 316 -9.84 26.75 31.55
CA LYS A 316 -10.95 26.06 32.23
C LYS A 316 -10.67 24.58 32.41
N GLU A 317 -10.02 23.96 31.44
CA GLU A 317 -9.59 22.54 31.49
C GLU A 317 -8.27 22.35 32.28
N GLY A 318 -7.76 23.39 32.92
CA GLY A 318 -6.58 23.34 33.80
C GLY A 318 -5.24 23.34 33.07
N LEU A 319 -5.21 23.77 31.79
CA LEU A 319 -3.96 23.94 31.06
C LEU A 319 -3.29 25.29 31.38
N ASP A 320 -1.96 25.31 31.40
CA ASP A 320 -1.18 26.53 31.63
C ASP A 320 -1.09 27.38 30.35
N VAL A 321 -1.91 28.42 30.26
CA VAL A 321 -2.02 29.29 29.09
C VAL A 321 -1.08 30.51 29.14
N LYS A 322 -0.16 30.57 30.08
CA LYS A 322 0.77 31.70 30.20
C LYS A 322 1.67 31.79 28.97
N PRO A 323 1.81 33.02 28.39
CA PRO A 323 2.74 33.21 27.29
C PRO A 323 4.17 33.01 27.79
N ARG A 324 4.92 32.14 27.12
CA ARG A 324 6.34 31.86 27.40
C ARG A 324 7.10 31.81 26.09
N GLU A 325 8.37 32.12 26.15
CA GLU A 325 9.27 31.89 25.05
C GLU A 325 9.56 30.36 24.99
N VAL A 326 9.32 29.74 23.85
CA VAL A 326 9.49 28.33 23.64
C VAL A 326 10.43 28.10 22.46
N LYS A 327 11.23 27.03 22.56
CA LYS A 327 12.07 26.59 21.43
C LYS A 327 11.18 26.03 20.32
N ASP A 328 11.59 26.28 19.09
CA ASP A 328 10.87 25.77 17.89
C ASP A 328 10.65 24.26 17.95
N GLU A 329 11.66 23.49 18.36
CA GLU A 329 11.59 22.03 18.49
C GLU A 329 10.38 21.56 19.33
N VAL A 330 10.15 22.20 20.46
CA VAL A 330 9.06 21.83 21.37
C VAL A 330 7.70 21.96 20.70
N LEU A 331 7.49 23.06 19.99
CA LEU A 331 6.23 23.32 19.29
C LEU A 331 6.09 22.41 18.04
N GLN A 332 7.20 22.11 17.34
CA GLN A 332 7.23 21.13 16.25
C GLN A 332 6.80 19.73 16.72
N LYS A 333 7.29 19.28 17.90
CA LYS A 333 6.84 18.03 18.52
C LYS A 333 5.34 18.04 18.85
N CYS A 334 4.81 19.16 19.33
CA CYS A 334 3.36 19.29 19.56
C CYS A 334 2.54 19.18 18.28
N VAL A 335 2.99 19.83 17.20
CA VAL A 335 2.36 19.70 15.88
C VAL A 335 2.44 18.26 15.38
N LEU A 336 3.61 17.61 15.50
CA LEU A 336 3.79 16.21 15.14
C LEU A 336 2.81 15.30 15.88
N ILE A 337 2.65 15.46 17.20
CA ILE A 337 1.73 14.66 18.01
C ILE A 337 0.26 14.87 17.58
N GLY A 338 -0.11 16.09 17.21
CA GLY A 338 -1.46 16.40 16.75
C GLY A 338 -1.78 15.89 15.35
N PHE A 339 -0.78 15.74 14.51
CA PHE A 339 -0.94 15.39 13.09
C PHE A 339 -0.11 14.17 12.67
N SER A 340 0.14 13.25 13.59
CA SER A 340 0.99 12.07 13.36
C SER A 340 0.51 11.18 12.21
N ASP A 341 -0.79 11.19 11.90
CA ASP A 341 -1.39 10.52 10.74
C ASP A 341 -1.07 11.18 9.39
N ARG A 342 -0.32 12.29 9.39
CA ARG A 342 0.04 13.09 8.21
C ARG A 342 1.54 13.36 8.11
N VAL A 343 2.33 12.47 8.68
CA VAL A 343 3.78 12.48 8.47
C VAL A 343 4.07 12.15 7.01
N ALA A 344 4.98 12.90 6.41
CA ALA A 344 5.34 12.78 5.01
C ALA A 344 6.85 12.84 4.81
N ARG A 345 7.37 12.06 3.88
CA ARG A 345 8.76 12.05 3.46
C ARG A 345 8.87 12.49 2.01
N ARG A 346 9.76 13.41 1.72
CA ARG A 346 10.06 13.79 0.33
C ARG A 346 10.73 12.63 -0.39
N MET A 347 10.28 12.36 -1.62
CA MET A 347 10.80 11.27 -2.43
C MET A 347 12.25 11.55 -2.88
N ASP A 348 12.54 12.81 -3.22
CA ASP A 348 13.87 13.26 -3.63
C ASP A 348 14.05 14.76 -3.36
N GLN A 349 15.29 15.27 -3.53
CA GLN A 349 15.60 16.68 -3.30
C GLN A 349 15.15 17.61 -4.44
N GLY A 350 14.90 17.07 -5.63
CA GLY A 350 14.54 17.84 -6.82
C GLY A 350 13.04 18.07 -7.00
N THR A 351 12.19 17.29 -6.31
CA THR A 351 10.75 17.41 -6.43
C THR A 351 10.06 17.75 -5.10
N LEU A 352 8.84 18.25 -5.18
CA LEU A 352 7.97 18.47 -4.01
C LEU A 352 7.05 17.27 -3.74
N ARG A 353 7.25 16.14 -4.44
CA ARG A 353 6.49 14.91 -4.22
C ARG A 353 6.88 14.27 -2.90
N CYS A 354 5.87 13.85 -2.16
CA CYS A 354 6.02 13.22 -0.86
C CYS A 354 5.23 11.91 -0.80
N ASP A 355 5.83 10.89 -0.18
CA ASP A 355 5.12 9.73 0.34
C ASP A 355 4.66 10.05 1.76
N LEU A 356 3.43 9.67 2.11
CA LEU A 356 2.85 9.85 3.43
C LEU A 356 2.63 8.50 4.11
N VAL A 357 2.44 8.55 5.42
CA VAL A 357 1.93 7.40 6.20
C VAL A 357 0.68 6.79 5.58
N HIS A 358 0.39 5.52 5.86
CA HIS A 358 -0.73 4.77 5.28
C HIS A 358 -0.70 4.70 3.74
N ASN A 359 0.49 4.65 3.14
CA ASN A 359 0.73 4.51 1.69
C ASN A 359 0.05 5.59 0.81
N ARG A 360 -0.15 6.79 1.34
CA ARG A 360 -0.68 7.94 0.60
C ARG A 360 0.44 8.72 -0.07
N ARG A 361 0.08 9.57 -1.03
CA ARG A 361 1.02 10.45 -1.76
C ARG A 361 0.43 11.85 -1.91
N GLY A 362 1.33 12.83 -1.99
CA GLY A 362 0.94 14.20 -2.24
C GLY A 362 2.11 15.06 -2.74
N VAL A 363 1.81 16.32 -3.02
CA VAL A 363 2.79 17.31 -3.47
C VAL A 363 2.81 18.45 -2.46
N LEU A 364 3.96 18.76 -1.92
CA LEU A 364 4.12 19.88 -1.01
C LEU A 364 3.81 21.21 -1.72
N ALA A 365 3.08 22.09 -1.07
CA ALA A 365 2.72 23.38 -1.59
C ALA A 365 3.98 24.21 -1.91
N ARG A 366 3.96 24.91 -3.03
CA ARG A 366 5.11 25.71 -3.49
C ARG A 366 5.42 26.88 -2.57
N GLU A 367 4.42 27.38 -1.88
CA GLU A 367 4.52 28.47 -0.90
C GLU A 367 5.04 28.03 0.48
N SER A 368 5.20 26.72 0.72
CA SER A 368 5.75 26.22 1.98
C SER A 368 7.22 26.60 2.15
N VAL A 369 7.58 27.02 3.36
CA VAL A 369 8.98 27.33 3.71
C VAL A 369 9.81 26.09 4.04
N VAL A 370 9.16 24.92 4.14
CA VAL A 370 9.77 23.65 4.56
C VAL A 370 10.22 22.78 3.36
N GLN A 371 10.39 23.38 2.19
CA GLN A 371 10.68 22.64 0.94
C GLN A 371 11.97 21.81 0.95
N LYS A 372 12.94 22.14 1.82
CA LYS A 372 14.25 21.45 1.88
C LYS A 372 14.27 20.29 2.87
N SER A 373 13.31 20.18 3.76
CA SER A 373 13.28 19.12 4.79
C SER A 373 12.94 17.77 4.18
N PRO A 374 13.70 16.71 4.50
CA PRO A 374 13.44 15.38 3.99
C PRO A 374 12.18 14.75 4.62
N LEU A 375 11.91 15.09 5.88
CA LEU A 375 10.78 14.60 6.65
C LEU A 375 9.98 15.77 7.23
N LEU A 376 8.68 15.69 7.16
CA LEU A 376 7.77 16.76 7.57
C LEU A 376 6.43 16.20 8.03
N VAL A 377 5.69 17.00 8.78
CA VAL A 377 4.28 16.74 9.10
C VAL A 377 3.43 17.86 8.52
N VAL A 378 2.25 17.54 7.97
CA VAL A 378 1.36 18.51 7.34
C VAL A 378 0.05 18.61 8.09
N ALA A 379 -0.38 19.83 8.38
CA ALA A 379 -1.65 20.04 9.06
C ALA A 379 -2.84 20.08 8.09
N GLU A 380 -2.60 20.36 6.82
CA GLU A 380 -3.65 20.48 5.83
C GLU A 380 -3.34 19.68 4.57
N VAL A 381 -4.33 18.93 4.12
CA VAL A 381 -4.31 18.16 2.88
C VAL A 381 -5.51 18.60 2.05
N ARG A 382 -5.28 19.05 0.82
CA ARG A 382 -6.32 19.52 -0.10
C ARG A 382 -6.20 18.82 -1.45
N GLU A 383 -7.33 18.61 -2.10
CA GLU A 383 -7.37 18.21 -3.51
C GLU A 383 -7.61 19.41 -4.41
N ILE A 384 -6.90 19.45 -5.49
CA ILE A 384 -7.07 20.44 -6.53
C ILE A 384 -7.18 19.72 -7.88
N GLU A 385 -8.29 19.95 -8.57
CA GLU A 385 -8.45 19.51 -9.94
C GLU A 385 -7.57 20.38 -10.84
N THR A 386 -6.67 19.75 -11.58
CA THR A 386 -5.82 20.45 -12.54
C THR A 386 -6.57 20.73 -13.84
N ARG A 387 -6.00 21.58 -14.70
CA ARG A 387 -6.59 21.89 -16.02
C ARG A 387 -6.78 20.64 -16.88
N ASP A 388 -5.99 19.60 -16.65
CA ASP A 388 -6.04 18.32 -17.36
C ASP A 388 -7.02 17.32 -16.71
N LYS A 389 -7.86 17.79 -15.77
CA LYS A 389 -8.81 16.98 -14.98
C LYS A 389 -8.15 15.90 -14.09
N GLU A 390 -6.85 16.01 -13.84
CA GLU A 390 -6.18 15.18 -12.85
C GLU A 390 -6.34 15.77 -11.45
N MET A 391 -6.65 14.91 -10.48
CA MET A 391 -6.75 15.29 -9.08
C MET A 391 -5.38 15.22 -8.41
N ASN A 392 -4.87 16.38 -7.98
CA ASN A 392 -3.61 16.46 -7.24
C ASN A 392 -3.86 16.73 -5.75
N THR A 393 -3.26 15.91 -4.91
CA THR A 393 -3.26 16.10 -3.46
C THR A 393 -2.17 17.09 -3.07
N ILE A 394 -2.54 18.26 -2.59
CA ILE A 394 -1.61 19.32 -2.13
C ILE A 394 -1.48 19.26 -0.61
N LEU A 395 -0.24 19.28 -0.16
CA LEU A 395 0.16 19.25 1.24
C LEU A 395 0.53 20.67 1.67
N SER A 396 -0.18 21.23 2.64
CA SER A 396 0.00 22.60 3.12
C SER A 396 0.19 22.66 4.63
N LEU A 397 0.65 23.78 5.14
CA LEU A 397 0.94 23.99 6.56
C LEU A 397 1.92 22.94 7.10
N ALA A 398 3.05 22.86 6.43
CA ALA A 398 4.09 21.87 6.73
C ALA A 398 4.98 22.34 7.88
N THR A 399 5.44 21.37 8.65
CA THR A 399 6.41 21.53 9.74
C THR A 399 7.51 20.48 9.58
N ALA A 400 8.76 20.89 9.58
CA ALA A 400 9.90 19.98 9.54
C ALA A 400 9.96 19.15 10.81
N ILE A 401 10.33 17.87 10.69
CA ILE A 401 10.50 16.97 11.83
C ILE A 401 11.79 16.17 11.69
N GLU A 402 12.35 15.74 12.82
CA GLU A 402 13.50 14.87 12.84
C GLU A 402 13.08 13.40 12.98
N PRO A 403 13.77 12.47 12.30
CA PRO A 403 13.44 11.04 12.36
C PRO A 403 13.42 10.47 13.78
N ASP A 404 14.34 10.92 14.64
CA ASP A 404 14.48 10.44 16.02
C ASP A 404 13.23 10.74 16.86
N TRP A 405 12.52 11.83 16.55
CA TRP A 405 11.29 12.17 17.27
C TRP A 405 10.16 11.16 17.04
N LEU A 406 10.15 10.49 15.89
CA LEU A 406 9.15 9.45 15.63
C LEU A 406 9.38 8.24 16.55
N SER A 407 10.65 7.85 16.74
CA SER A 407 11.01 6.78 17.65
C SER A 407 10.81 7.16 19.13
N GLU A 408 11.02 8.44 19.48
CA GLU A 408 10.82 8.96 20.83
C GLU A 408 9.33 9.00 21.19
N LEU A 409 8.49 9.53 20.29
CA LEU A 409 7.08 9.84 20.57
C LEU A 409 6.12 8.70 20.24
N PHE A 410 6.50 7.81 19.33
CA PHE A 410 5.65 6.74 18.81
C PHE A 410 6.41 5.40 18.67
N PRO A 411 7.05 4.90 19.76
CA PRO A 411 7.87 3.69 19.68
C PRO A 411 7.08 2.45 19.25
N GLU A 412 5.77 2.39 19.56
CA GLU A 412 4.88 1.27 19.19
C GLU A 412 4.53 1.25 17.69
N ASP A 413 4.72 2.38 16.97
CA ASP A 413 4.38 2.54 15.55
C ASP A 413 5.60 2.44 14.62
N ILE A 414 6.78 2.16 15.20
CA ILE A 414 8.02 1.92 14.45
C ILE A 414 8.15 0.43 14.17
N GLU A 415 8.22 0.10 12.90
CA GLU A 415 8.43 -1.26 12.40
C GLU A 415 9.82 -1.36 11.76
N SER A 416 10.55 -2.42 12.07
CA SER A 416 11.77 -2.80 11.35
C SER A 416 11.46 -4.00 10.48
N ASP A 417 11.64 -3.85 9.18
CA ASP A 417 11.40 -4.89 8.18
C ASP A 417 12.68 -5.16 7.40
N LEU A 418 13.07 -6.44 7.34
CA LEU A 418 14.25 -6.86 6.61
C LEU A 418 13.88 -7.19 5.17
N HIS A 419 14.22 -6.30 4.26
CA HIS A 419 14.04 -6.50 2.82
C HIS A 419 15.27 -7.14 2.21
N VAL A 420 15.11 -8.36 1.66
CA VAL A 420 16.18 -9.09 1.00
C VAL A 420 15.79 -9.27 -0.47
N GLN A 421 16.66 -8.88 -1.39
CA GLN A 421 16.40 -8.95 -2.82
C GLN A 421 17.64 -9.36 -3.62
N PHE A 422 17.42 -9.94 -4.80
CA PHE A 422 18.49 -10.23 -5.74
C PHE A 422 18.72 -9.05 -6.69
N ASP A 423 19.96 -8.57 -6.75
CA ASP A 423 20.39 -7.59 -7.72
C ASP A 423 20.89 -8.31 -8.98
N SER A 424 20.10 -8.24 -10.04
CA SER A 424 20.40 -8.89 -11.32
C SER A 424 21.65 -8.34 -12.02
N THR A 425 22.03 -7.08 -11.76
CA THR A 425 23.20 -6.43 -12.36
C THR A 425 24.49 -6.95 -11.75
N THR A 426 24.57 -6.97 -10.42
CA THR A 426 25.75 -7.45 -9.70
C THR A 426 25.70 -8.95 -9.43
N LYS A 427 24.56 -9.59 -9.69
CA LYS A 427 24.28 -11.02 -9.37
C LYS A 427 24.55 -11.36 -7.90
N ARG A 428 24.18 -10.46 -7.01
CA ARG A 428 24.33 -10.60 -5.56
C ARG A 428 23.01 -10.42 -4.85
N VAL A 429 22.88 -11.08 -3.71
CA VAL A 429 21.78 -10.82 -2.77
C VAL A 429 22.17 -9.61 -1.94
N GLN A 430 21.25 -8.66 -1.84
CA GLN A 430 21.36 -7.47 -1.00
C GLN A 430 20.28 -7.52 0.06
N ALA A 431 20.63 -7.13 1.27
CA ALA A 431 19.71 -7.00 2.37
C ALA A 431 19.72 -5.57 2.89
N ALA A 432 18.56 -5.03 3.15
CA ALA A 432 18.38 -3.73 3.79
C ALA A 432 17.34 -3.83 4.89
N GLU A 433 17.69 -3.36 6.06
CA GLU A 433 16.75 -3.13 7.14
C GLU A 433 16.02 -1.82 6.86
N LEU A 434 14.71 -1.91 6.65
CA LEU A 434 13.83 -0.79 6.43
C LEU A 434 13.16 -0.41 7.74
N LEU A 435 13.49 0.77 8.26
CA LEU A 435 12.75 1.35 9.37
C LEU A 435 11.52 2.06 8.80
N LYS A 436 10.34 1.68 9.27
CA LYS A 436 9.06 2.23 8.82
C LYS A 436 8.29 2.85 9.98
N PHE A 437 7.58 3.92 9.70
CA PHE A 437 6.58 4.51 10.59
C PHE A 437 5.22 4.44 9.92
N ARG A 438 4.32 3.62 10.45
CA ARG A 438 2.95 3.41 9.89
C ARG A 438 2.98 3.19 8.36
N GLY A 439 3.87 2.31 7.89
CA GLY A 439 4.06 2.00 6.48
C GLY A 439 4.94 2.98 5.69
N LEU A 440 5.27 4.16 6.23
CA LEU A 440 6.18 5.10 5.59
C LEU A 440 7.64 4.70 5.87
N ALA A 441 8.41 4.39 4.83
CA ALA A 441 9.83 4.08 4.98
C ALA A 441 10.60 5.34 5.41
N LEU A 442 11.25 5.29 6.57
CA LEU A 442 12.06 6.39 7.11
C LEU A 442 13.51 6.31 6.65
N SER A 443 14.09 5.13 6.78
CA SER A 443 15.47 4.86 6.40
C SER A 443 15.64 3.44 5.89
N ALA A 444 16.70 3.23 5.10
CA ALA A 444 17.12 1.91 4.66
C ALA A 444 18.59 1.75 5.04
N ARG A 445 18.87 0.83 5.95
CA ARG A 445 20.23 0.48 6.36
C ARG A 445 20.64 -0.82 5.67
N ARG A 446 21.71 -0.79 4.90
CA ARG A 446 22.27 -1.99 4.31
C ARG A 446 22.78 -2.95 5.39
N VAL A 447 22.37 -4.20 5.28
CA VAL A 447 22.80 -5.29 6.17
C VAL A 447 23.80 -6.15 5.40
N GLU A 448 25.05 -6.18 5.90
CA GLU A 448 26.12 -7.00 5.33
C GLU A 448 26.82 -7.83 6.43
N PRO A 449 26.93 -9.13 6.22
CA PRO A 449 26.37 -9.94 5.14
C PRO A 449 24.84 -10.06 5.23
N PRO A 450 24.14 -10.34 4.10
CA PRO A 450 22.72 -10.65 4.16
C PRO A 450 22.46 -11.95 4.95
N PRO A 451 21.28 -12.12 5.58
CA PRO A 451 20.95 -13.33 6.33
C PRO A 451 21.06 -14.56 5.47
N THR A 452 21.80 -15.55 5.97
CA THR A 452 22.22 -16.75 5.22
C THR A 452 21.05 -17.51 4.62
N ASP A 453 19.99 -17.75 5.41
CA ASP A 453 18.83 -18.53 4.95
C ASP A 453 18.00 -17.77 3.90
N ALA A 454 17.81 -16.46 4.09
CA ALA A 454 17.10 -15.62 3.14
C ALA A 454 17.87 -15.50 1.82
N ALA A 455 19.19 -15.34 1.88
CA ALA A 455 20.04 -15.29 0.71
C ALA A 455 20.02 -16.62 -0.07
N ALA A 456 20.07 -17.76 0.65
CA ALA A 456 20.00 -19.09 0.04
C ALA A 456 18.68 -19.31 -0.70
N ARG A 457 17.54 -18.96 -0.09
CA ARG A 457 16.21 -19.07 -0.72
C ARG A 457 16.11 -18.24 -1.98
N ILE A 458 16.53 -16.96 -1.92
CA ILE A 458 16.48 -16.07 -3.08
C ILE A 458 17.36 -16.57 -4.23
N LEU A 459 18.58 -17.03 -3.93
CA LEU A 459 19.45 -17.62 -4.95
C LEU A 459 18.85 -18.90 -5.56
N ALA A 460 18.22 -19.74 -4.73
CA ALA A 460 17.53 -20.94 -5.18
C ALA A 460 16.33 -20.59 -6.09
N ASP A 461 15.52 -19.61 -5.73
CA ASP A 461 14.40 -19.15 -6.56
C ASP A 461 14.87 -18.60 -7.92
N GLU A 462 15.99 -17.88 -7.97
CA GLU A 462 16.61 -17.42 -9.22
C GLU A 462 17.12 -18.55 -10.11
N ILE A 463 17.63 -19.64 -9.50
CA ILE A 463 18.07 -20.85 -10.22
C ILE A 463 16.87 -21.61 -10.76
N ILE A 464 15.85 -21.84 -9.95
CA ILE A 464 14.62 -22.57 -10.34
C ILE A 464 13.90 -21.83 -11.45
N ALA A 465 13.85 -20.49 -11.40
CA ALA A 465 13.28 -19.65 -12.44
C ALA A 465 14.14 -19.61 -13.73
N GLY A 466 15.29 -20.27 -13.76
CA GLY A 466 16.20 -20.31 -14.92
C GLY A 466 16.95 -18.99 -15.19
N ARG A 467 16.92 -18.02 -14.25
CA ARG A 467 17.66 -16.77 -14.37
C ARG A 467 19.13 -16.89 -13.97
N LEU A 468 19.43 -17.86 -13.10
CA LEU A 468 20.79 -18.28 -12.79
C LEU A 468 20.98 -19.74 -13.20
N LEU A 469 22.16 -20.07 -13.73
CA LEU A 469 22.50 -21.43 -14.13
C LEU A 469 23.39 -22.08 -13.06
N LEU A 470 23.17 -23.37 -12.79
CA LEU A 470 24.10 -24.20 -12.04
C LEU A 470 24.89 -25.07 -13.04
N PRO A 471 26.11 -24.69 -13.43
CA PRO A 471 26.86 -25.44 -14.44
C PRO A 471 27.11 -26.91 -14.08
N ASN A 472 27.27 -27.19 -12.79
CA ASN A 472 27.52 -28.51 -12.27
C ASN A 472 26.24 -29.34 -12.02
N TRP A 473 25.05 -28.79 -12.31
CA TRP A 473 23.82 -29.55 -12.49
C TRP A 473 23.84 -30.11 -13.93
N ASP A 474 24.71 -31.08 -14.14
CA ASP A 474 25.02 -31.60 -15.44
C ASP A 474 24.15 -32.82 -15.82
N HIS A 475 24.41 -33.37 -17.02
CA HIS A 475 23.75 -34.57 -17.49
C HIS A 475 23.92 -35.76 -16.53
N GLY A 476 25.02 -35.85 -15.78
CA GLY A 476 25.26 -36.89 -14.79
C GLY A 476 24.29 -36.84 -13.62
N VAL A 477 23.97 -35.62 -13.14
CA VAL A 477 22.96 -35.39 -12.09
C VAL A 477 21.56 -35.78 -12.60
N GLU A 478 21.20 -35.35 -13.81
CA GLU A 478 19.91 -35.70 -14.41
C GLU A 478 19.76 -37.23 -14.65
N GLN A 479 20.83 -37.90 -15.08
CA GLN A 479 20.84 -39.36 -15.20
C GLN A 479 20.62 -40.03 -13.83
N TRP A 480 21.25 -39.54 -12.78
CA TRP A 480 21.08 -40.09 -11.43
C TRP A 480 19.64 -39.91 -10.92
N LEU A 481 19.05 -38.76 -11.12
CA LEU A 481 17.65 -38.48 -10.77
C LEU A 481 16.68 -39.36 -11.55
N ALA A 482 16.91 -39.55 -12.87
CA ALA A 482 16.09 -40.41 -13.71
C ALA A 482 16.16 -41.88 -13.29
N ARG A 483 17.34 -42.37 -12.85
CA ARG A 483 17.51 -43.70 -12.28
C ARG A 483 16.69 -43.91 -11.02
N LEU A 484 16.75 -42.93 -10.09
CA LEU A 484 15.98 -42.96 -8.85
C LEU A 484 14.47 -42.95 -9.15
N HIS A 485 14.03 -42.05 -10.01
CA HIS A 485 12.62 -41.96 -10.40
C HIS A 485 12.09 -43.26 -11.00
N LEU A 486 12.90 -43.91 -11.89
CA LEU A 486 12.56 -45.20 -12.48
C LEU A 486 12.31 -46.28 -11.41
N LEU A 487 13.20 -46.36 -10.39
CA LEU A 487 13.03 -47.35 -9.32
C LEU A 487 11.85 -47.03 -8.41
N CYS A 488 11.63 -45.77 -8.06
CA CYS A 488 10.45 -45.36 -7.28
C CYS A 488 9.14 -45.73 -8.00
N GLN A 489 9.12 -45.57 -9.34
CA GLN A 489 7.94 -45.90 -10.16
C GLN A 489 7.68 -47.39 -10.31
N HIS A 490 8.73 -48.20 -10.53
CA HIS A 490 8.58 -49.63 -10.90
C HIS A 490 8.90 -50.61 -9.77
N CYS A 491 9.55 -50.16 -8.70
CA CYS A 491 10.03 -50.97 -7.59
C CYS A 491 9.68 -50.36 -6.24
N ALA A 492 8.40 -50.10 -5.99
CA ALA A 492 7.93 -49.53 -4.72
C ALA A 492 8.34 -50.36 -3.48
N ASP A 493 8.57 -51.66 -3.67
CA ASP A 493 9.07 -52.59 -2.67
C ASP A 493 10.49 -52.27 -2.16
N LEU A 494 11.26 -51.48 -2.88
CA LEU A 494 12.58 -51.02 -2.43
C LEU A 494 12.51 -49.84 -1.46
N GLN A 495 11.35 -49.23 -1.28
CA GLN A 495 11.09 -48.09 -0.36
C GLN A 495 12.13 -46.94 -0.51
N LEU A 496 12.52 -46.63 -1.74
CA LEU A 496 13.41 -45.51 -2.01
C LEU A 496 12.64 -44.19 -1.91
N PRO A 497 13.20 -43.14 -1.28
CA PRO A 497 12.57 -41.83 -1.20
C PRO A 497 12.56 -41.18 -2.59
N ALA A 498 11.37 -40.88 -3.10
CA ALA A 498 11.22 -40.09 -4.32
C ALA A 498 11.71 -38.67 -4.10
N ILE A 499 12.14 -38.01 -5.16
CA ILE A 499 12.46 -36.57 -5.14
C ILE A 499 11.36 -35.84 -5.91
N SER A 500 10.55 -35.05 -5.19
CA SER A 500 9.57 -34.13 -5.74
C SER A 500 10.23 -32.84 -6.23
N ASP A 501 9.47 -31.96 -6.87
CA ASP A 501 9.99 -30.65 -7.25
C ASP A 501 10.26 -29.75 -6.02
N ASP A 502 9.50 -29.90 -4.95
CA ASP A 502 9.76 -29.22 -3.66
C ASP A 502 11.06 -29.73 -3.00
N ASP A 503 11.32 -31.03 -3.09
CA ASP A 503 12.57 -31.62 -2.62
C ASP A 503 13.77 -31.12 -3.42
N LYS A 504 13.63 -30.98 -4.74
CA LYS A 504 14.66 -30.36 -5.59
C LYS A 504 14.95 -28.92 -5.17
N LYS A 505 13.89 -28.17 -4.85
CA LYS A 505 14.02 -26.81 -4.31
C LYS A 505 14.84 -26.83 -3.02
N SER A 506 14.53 -27.71 -2.10
CA SER A 506 15.26 -27.85 -0.82
C SER A 506 16.73 -28.20 -1.03
N VAL A 507 17.05 -29.08 -1.99
CA VAL A 507 18.44 -29.43 -2.37
C VAL A 507 19.16 -28.22 -2.95
N ILE A 508 18.49 -27.41 -3.80
CA ILE A 508 19.08 -26.20 -4.38
C ILE A 508 19.29 -25.15 -3.29
N GLU A 509 18.34 -24.98 -2.35
CA GLU A 509 18.53 -24.10 -1.19
C GLU A 509 19.73 -24.51 -0.34
N GLN A 510 19.89 -25.80 -0.08
CA GLN A 510 21.07 -26.34 0.62
C GLN A 510 22.37 -26.07 -0.14
N LEU A 511 22.34 -26.18 -1.47
CA LEU A 511 23.47 -25.81 -2.32
C LEU A 511 23.78 -24.31 -2.25
N CYS A 512 22.77 -23.47 -2.03
CA CYS A 512 22.94 -22.01 -1.90
C CYS A 512 23.30 -21.56 -0.49
N HIS A 513 23.20 -22.42 0.53
CA HIS A 513 23.48 -22.05 1.92
C HIS A 513 24.89 -21.46 2.10
N GLY A 514 24.98 -20.30 2.78
CA GLY A 514 26.24 -19.58 2.99
C GLY A 514 26.75 -18.80 1.76
N ALA A 515 26.02 -18.81 0.63
CA ALA A 515 26.33 -17.99 -0.53
C ALA A 515 25.57 -16.66 -0.47
N VAL A 516 26.20 -15.60 -0.95
CA VAL A 516 25.60 -14.26 -1.09
C VAL A 516 25.61 -13.75 -2.54
N SER A 517 26.23 -14.52 -3.44
CA SER A 517 26.34 -14.15 -4.84
C SER A 517 26.35 -15.39 -5.76
N TYR A 518 26.06 -15.17 -7.03
CA TYR A 518 26.19 -16.20 -8.05
C TYR A 518 27.62 -16.77 -8.15
N LYS A 519 28.64 -15.95 -7.90
CA LYS A 519 30.04 -16.39 -7.92
C LYS A 519 30.30 -17.48 -6.87
N ASP A 520 29.61 -17.43 -5.73
CA ASP A 520 29.82 -18.38 -4.65
C ASP A 520 29.20 -19.76 -4.92
N ILE A 521 28.25 -19.84 -5.84
CA ILE A 521 27.50 -21.08 -6.14
C ILE A 521 27.88 -21.75 -7.46
N LYS A 522 28.40 -21.00 -8.44
CA LYS A 522 28.63 -21.51 -9.81
C LYS A 522 29.59 -22.68 -9.88
N GLU A 523 30.53 -22.81 -8.92
CA GLU A 523 31.55 -23.84 -8.87
C GLU A 523 31.27 -24.92 -7.81
N ARG A 524 30.11 -24.85 -7.11
CA ARG A 524 29.76 -25.84 -6.08
C ARG A 524 29.50 -27.22 -6.69
N GLU A 525 29.94 -28.25 -5.99
CA GLU A 525 29.71 -29.62 -6.39
C GLU A 525 28.26 -30.06 -6.12
N VAL A 526 27.45 -30.10 -7.16
CA VAL A 526 26.04 -30.47 -7.08
C VAL A 526 25.84 -31.96 -6.83
N LYS A 527 26.61 -32.80 -7.54
CA LYS A 527 26.43 -34.26 -7.55
C LYS A 527 26.49 -34.87 -6.15
N LEU A 528 27.44 -34.47 -5.32
CA LEU A 528 27.58 -34.97 -3.95
C LEU A 528 26.37 -34.65 -3.07
N VAL A 529 25.85 -33.43 -3.20
CA VAL A 529 24.66 -32.98 -2.44
C VAL A 529 23.42 -33.74 -2.87
N VAL A 530 23.19 -33.90 -4.18
CA VAL A 530 22.08 -34.69 -4.70
C VAL A 530 22.18 -36.16 -4.29
N MET A 531 23.38 -36.77 -4.38
CA MET A 531 23.58 -38.14 -3.96
C MET A 531 23.42 -38.36 -2.45
N SER A 532 23.61 -37.32 -1.62
CA SER A 532 23.39 -37.41 -0.16
C SER A 532 21.91 -37.58 0.21
N TRP A 533 20.99 -37.42 -0.74
CA TRP A 533 19.56 -37.73 -0.57
C TRP A 533 19.30 -39.18 -0.18
N LEU A 534 20.15 -40.09 -0.68
CA LEU A 534 20.09 -41.52 -0.38
C LEU A 534 21.16 -41.91 0.63
N SER A 535 20.81 -42.78 1.57
CA SER A 535 21.77 -43.51 2.41
C SER A 535 22.71 -44.39 1.57
N HIS A 536 23.81 -44.82 2.14
CA HIS A 536 24.76 -45.69 1.45
C HIS A 536 24.10 -47.00 0.94
N ALA A 537 23.29 -47.67 1.77
CA ALA A 537 22.56 -48.87 1.38
C ALA A 537 21.56 -48.62 0.23
N GLN A 538 20.87 -47.49 0.25
CA GLN A 538 19.93 -47.10 -0.81
C GLN A 538 20.66 -46.80 -2.13
N ARG A 539 21.86 -46.22 -2.09
CA ARG A 539 22.71 -46.02 -3.28
C ARG A 539 23.17 -47.31 -3.88
N GLU A 540 23.56 -48.31 -3.05
CA GLU A 540 23.89 -49.63 -3.53
C GLU A 540 22.69 -50.33 -4.24
N LEU A 541 21.48 -50.16 -3.67
CA LEU A 541 20.26 -50.67 -4.33
C LEU A 541 20.01 -49.97 -5.69
N LEU A 542 20.21 -48.61 -5.73
CA LEU A 542 20.09 -47.84 -6.97
C LEU A 542 21.09 -48.37 -8.03
N ASP A 543 22.35 -48.55 -7.66
CA ASP A 543 23.40 -49.00 -8.58
C ASP A 543 23.20 -50.46 -9.03
N LYS A 544 22.67 -51.28 -8.15
CA LYS A 544 22.37 -52.68 -8.47
C LYS A 544 21.18 -52.85 -9.42
N HIS A 545 20.09 -52.09 -9.21
CA HIS A 545 18.82 -52.31 -9.91
C HIS A 545 18.56 -51.31 -11.05
N ALA A 546 19.24 -50.19 -11.08
CA ALA A 546 19.27 -49.26 -12.20
C ALA A 546 20.73 -48.83 -12.52
N PRO A 547 21.59 -49.76 -12.98
CA PRO A 547 23.03 -49.53 -13.12
C PRO A 547 23.34 -48.49 -14.20
N GLU A 548 24.44 -47.75 -14.06
CA GLU A 548 24.94 -46.85 -15.12
C GLU A 548 25.44 -47.61 -16.34
N ARG A 549 25.91 -48.84 -16.13
CA ARG A 549 26.36 -49.77 -17.19
C ARG A 549 25.75 -51.13 -16.96
N LEU A 550 25.20 -51.71 -18.02
CA LEU A 550 24.54 -52.98 -17.97
C LEU A 550 25.45 -54.09 -18.54
N THR A 551 25.73 -55.10 -17.76
CA THR A 551 26.52 -56.25 -18.23
C THR A 551 25.63 -57.17 -19.06
N LEU A 552 25.98 -57.35 -20.33
CA LEU A 552 25.30 -58.26 -21.26
C LEU A 552 25.87 -59.70 -21.19
N PRO A 553 25.11 -60.71 -21.61
CA PRO A 553 25.56 -62.08 -21.59
C PRO A 553 26.89 -62.35 -22.34
N ASN A 554 27.19 -61.54 -23.33
CA ASN A 554 28.45 -61.62 -24.10
C ASN A 554 29.62 -60.84 -23.47
N GLY A 555 29.48 -60.38 -22.22
CA GLY A 555 30.49 -59.65 -21.45
C GLY A 555 30.65 -58.18 -21.80
N ARG A 556 29.86 -57.64 -22.73
CA ARG A 556 29.86 -56.22 -23.04
C ARG A 556 29.12 -55.41 -21.95
N THR A 557 29.60 -54.19 -21.68
CA THR A 557 29.06 -53.32 -20.62
C THR A 557 28.66 -51.96 -21.17
N PRO A 558 27.59 -51.86 -22.00
CA PRO A 558 27.12 -50.60 -22.53
C PRO A 558 26.65 -49.67 -21.41
N LYS A 559 26.76 -48.35 -21.67
CA LYS A 559 26.16 -47.32 -20.82
C LYS A 559 24.64 -47.31 -21.02
N VAL A 560 23.89 -47.30 -19.96
CA VAL A 560 22.43 -47.13 -20.00
C VAL A 560 22.10 -45.63 -19.91
N SER A 561 21.26 -45.20 -20.81
CA SER A 561 20.74 -43.83 -20.80
C SER A 561 19.34 -43.81 -20.16
N TYR A 562 19.17 -42.94 -19.18
CA TYR A 562 17.92 -42.75 -18.46
C TYR A 562 17.39 -41.35 -18.75
N GLU A 563 16.13 -41.25 -19.09
CA GLU A 563 15.42 -39.99 -19.27
C GLU A 563 14.14 -40.05 -18.46
N ASN A 564 13.81 -38.96 -17.81
CA ASN A 564 12.62 -38.90 -16.96
C ASN A 564 11.35 -39.15 -17.78
N GLY A 565 10.51 -40.08 -17.33
CA GLY A 565 9.28 -40.49 -18.01
C GLY A 565 9.46 -41.32 -19.29
N LYS A 566 10.69 -41.71 -19.67
CA LYS A 566 10.98 -42.56 -20.82
C LYS A 566 11.59 -43.89 -20.41
N THR A 567 11.41 -44.90 -21.27
CA THR A 567 12.03 -46.22 -21.09
C THR A 567 13.54 -46.09 -21.26
N PRO A 568 14.34 -46.65 -20.34
CA PRO A 568 15.81 -46.65 -20.45
C PRO A 568 16.29 -47.37 -21.70
N PHE A 569 17.40 -46.89 -22.27
CA PHE A 569 17.93 -47.47 -23.50
C PHE A 569 19.44 -47.64 -23.49
N ILE A 570 19.91 -48.56 -24.30
CA ILE A 570 21.33 -48.78 -24.64
C ILE A 570 21.53 -48.62 -26.14
N SER A 571 22.68 -48.10 -26.55
CA SER A 571 23.04 -47.94 -27.96
C SER A 571 24.30 -48.75 -28.24
N LEU A 572 24.20 -49.72 -29.15
CA LEU A 572 25.28 -50.64 -29.49
C LEU A 572 25.34 -50.87 -30.99
N ARG A 573 26.56 -51.11 -31.48
CA ARG A 573 26.74 -51.62 -32.84
C ARG A 573 26.22 -53.08 -32.92
N ILE A 574 25.68 -53.45 -34.05
CA ILE A 574 25.08 -54.74 -34.24
C ILE A 574 26.05 -55.87 -33.91
N GLN A 575 27.36 -55.73 -34.20
CA GLN A 575 28.39 -56.71 -33.87
C GLN A 575 28.61 -56.89 -32.36
N GLU A 576 28.30 -55.84 -31.58
CA GLU A 576 28.45 -55.88 -30.13
C GLU A 576 27.23 -56.54 -29.44
N LEU A 577 26.19 -56.84 -30.22
CA LEU A 577 24.97 -57.53 -29.77
C LEU A 577 24.97 -59.02 -30.10
N TYR A 578 25.98 -59.54 -30.81
CA TYR A 578 26.05 -60.97 -31.07
C TYR A 578 26.09 -61.74 -29.76
N ASP A 579 25.43 -62.93 -29.77
CA ASP A 579 25.25 -63.78 -28.60
C ASP A 579 24.34 -63.20 -27.48
N VAL A 580 23.65 -62.08 -27.75
CA VAL A 580 22.63 -61.55 -26.91
C VAL A 580 21.25 -61.80 -27.54
N ASN A 581 20.57 -62.83 -27.08
CA ASN A 581 19.33 -63.34 -27.71
C ASN A 581 18.07 -62.81 -27.03
N GLN A 582 18.17 -62.26 -25.81
CA GLN A 582 17.04 -61.73 -25.03
C GLN A 582 17.23 -60.25 -24.72
N THR A 583 16.12 -59.52 -24.69
CA THR A 583 16.14 -58.14 -24.30
C THR A 583 16.56 -58.04 -22.83
N PRO A 584 17.62 -57.26 -22.54
CA PRO A 584 18.04 -57.08 -21.16
C PRO A 584 16.98 -56.32 -20.36
N LYS A 585 16.87 -56.65 -19.08
CA LYS A 585 15.92 -56.03 -18.14
C LYS A 585 16.63 -55.48 -16.92
N ILE A 586 16.12 -54.38 -16.40
CA ILE A 586 16.57 -53.75 -15.16
C ILE A 586 15.39 -53.62 -14.19
N ALA A 587 15.57 -52.94 -13.06
CA ALA A 587 14.54 -52.74 -12.06
C ALA A 587 13.88 -54.05 -11.60
N LEU A 588 14.70 -54.95 -11.03
CA LEU A 588 14.26 -56.30 -10.61
C LEU A 588 13.65 -57.13 -11.75
N GLY A 589 14.08 -56.90 -13.01
CA GLY A 589 13.55 -57.56 -14.18
C GLY A 589 12.19 -57.05 -14.69
N ARG A 590 11.67 -55.99 -14.09
CA ARG A 590 10.36 -55.41 -14.41
C ARG A 590 10.37 -54.51 -15.64
N VAL A 591 11.52 -53.84 -15.91
CA VAL A 591 11.62 -52.83 -16.98
C VAL A 591 12.55 -53.38 -18.10
N PRO A 592 12.05 -53.59 -19.31
CA PRO A 592 12.88 -53.93 -20.46
C PRO A 592 13.68 -52.72 -20.91
N VAL A 593 14.95 -52.94 -21.27
CA VAL A 593 15.82 -51.88 -21.81
C VAL A 593 15.66 -51.82 -23.32
N VAL A 594 15.33 -50.65 -23.85
CA VAL A 594 15.27 -50.41 -25.30
C VAL A 594 16.68 -50.54 -25.90
N VAL A 595 16.80 -51.27 -26.98
CA VAL A 595 18.09 -51.44 -27.67
C VAL A 595 18.08 -50.65 -28.97
N HIS A 596 18.92 -49.63 -29.04
CA HIS A 596 19.21 -48.90 -30.27
C HIS A 596 20.34 -49.62 -31.00
N ILE A 597 19.98 -50.32 -32.06
CA ILE A 597 20.92 -51.09 -32.88
C ILE A 597 21.52 -50.17 -33.93
N LEU A 598 22.85 -50.10 -33.94
CA LEU A 598 23.60 -49.18 -34.81
C LEU A 598 24.43 -49.97 -35.83
N THR A 599 24.64 -49.36 -36.99
CA THR A 599 25.61 -49.81 -37.96
C THR A 599 27.05 -49.71 -37.41
N PRO A 600 28.05 -50.35 -38.02
CA PRO A 600 29.44 -50.09 -37.69
C PRO A 600 29.85 -48.60 -37.74
N GLY A 601 29.21 -47.84 -38.61
CA GLY A 601 29.41 -46.38 -38.75
C GLY A 601 28.50 -45.56 -37.82
N MET A 602 27.95 -46.13 -36.74
CA MET A 602 27.14 -45.45 -35.71
C MET A 602 25.83 -44.86 -36.23
N LYS A 603 25.31 -45.28 -37.36
CA LYS A 603 23.99 -44.88 -37.85
C LYS A 603 22.91 -45.83 -37.30
N PRO A 604 21.74 -45.34 -36.91
CA PRO A 604 20.67 -46.19 -36.40
C PRO A 604 20.17 -47.14 -37.47
N ILE A 605 19.99 -48.42 -37.10
CA ILE A 605 19.37 -49.47 -37.91
C ILE A 605 17.94 -49.65 -37.42
N GLN A 606 17.78 -49.94 -36.14
CA GLN A 606 16.50 -50.23 -35.52
C GLN A 606 16.51 -49.91 -34.03
N VAL A 607 15.34 -49.56 -33.50
CA VAL A 607 15.08 -49.46 -32.08
C VAL A 607 14.11 -50.57 -31.71
N THR A 608 14.47 -51.40 -30.74
CA THR A 608 13.64 -52.54 -30.36
C THR A 608 13.61 -52.77 -28.86
N GLN A 609 12.49 -53.27 -28.37
CA GLN A 609 12.32 -53.84 -27.03
C GLN A 609 12.24 -55.40 -27.09
N ASP A 610 12.21 -55.98 -28.27
CA ASP A 610 12.23 -57.43 -28.49
C ASP A 610 13.41 -57.80 -29.37
N LEU A 611 14.53 -58.11 -28.73
CA LEU A 611 15.76 -58.45 -29.41
C LEU A 611 15.67 -59.83 -30.03
N ALA A 612 14.87 -60.74 -29.45
CA ALA A 612 14.68 -62.09 -30.01
C ALA A 612 13.95 -62.06 -31.37
N SER A 613 12.89 -61.26 -31.47
CA SER A 613 12.18 -61.03 -32.74
C SER A 613 13.06 -60.32 -33.76
N PHE A 614 13.89 -59.36 -33.32
CA PHE A 614 14.85 -58.69 -34.21
C PHE A 614 15.80 -59.69 -34.86
N TRP A 615 16.42 -60.56 -34.08
CA TRP A 615 17.37 -61.60 -34.64
C TRP A 615 16.69 -62.58 -35.57
N ARG A 616 15.45 -63.01 -35.26
CA ARG A 616 14.72 -64.00 -36.03
C ARG A 616 14.15 -63.44 -37.34
N GLU A 617 13.60 -62.27 -37.33
CA GLU A 617 12.77 -61.73 -38.40
C GLU A 617 13.38 -60.57 -39.19
N GLN A 618 14.08 -59.69 -38.51
CA GLN A 618 14.55 -58.44 -39.10
C GLN A 618 16.00 -58.52 -39.56
N TYR A 619 16.86 -59.13 -38.75
CA TYR A 619 18.28 -59.22 -39.05
C TYR A 619 18.55 -59.98 -40.35
N PRO A 620 17.94 -61.14 -40.67
CA PRO A 620 18.13 -61.80 -41.94
C PRO A 620 17.83 -60.97 -43.18
N LYS A 621 16.85 -60.05 -43.05
CA LYS A 621 16.46 -59.16 -44.16
C LYS A 621 17.47 -58.06 -44.41
N ILE A 622 18.07 -57.50 -43.37
CA ILE A 622 18.99 -56.35 -43.46
C ILE A 622 20.47 -56.78 -43.58
N LYS A 623 20.83 -58.00 -43.16
CA LYS A 623 22.18 -58.51 -43.19
C LYS A 623 22.84 -58.41 -44.59
N PRO A 624 22.18 -58.80 -45.72
CA PRO A 624 22.80 -58.74 -47.05
C PRO A 624 23.18 -57.31 -47.47
N GLU A 625 22.35 -56.30 -47.10
CA GLU A 625 22.61 -54.90 -47.37
C GLU A 625 23.77 -54.37 -46.53
N LEU A 626 23.75 -54.67 -45.26
CA LEU A 626 24.76 -54.24 -44.31
C LEU A 626 26.13 -54.84 -44.60
N SER A 627 26.20 -56.14 -44.97
CA SER A 627 27.44 -56.82 -45.33
C SER A 627 28.09 -56.28 -46.61
N ARG A 628 27.24 -55.82 -47.55
CA ARG A 628 27.72 -55.14 -48.77
C ARG A 628 28.27 -53.77 -48.46
N LYS A 629 27.60 -53.02 -47.56
CA LYS A 629 27.98 -51.66 -47.19
C LYS A 629 29.19 -51.59 -46.26
N TYR A 630 29.37 -52.61 -45.43
CA TYR A 630 30.45 -52.67 -44.43
C TYR A 630 31.21 -54.04 -44.53
N PRO A 631 31.94 -54.32 -45.64
CA PRO A 631 32.55 -55.65 -45.92
C PRO A 631 33.71 -56.02 -44.98
N LYS A 632 34.29 -55.03 -44.28
CA LYS A 632 35.38 -55.21 -43.32
C LYS A 632 34.95 -55.74 -41.95
N HIS A 633 33.63 -55.87 -41.71
CA HIS A 633 33.07 -56.26 -40.41
C HIS A 633 32.54 -57.71 -40.52
N LEU A 634 32.66 -58.45 -39.41
CA LEU A 634 32.12 -59.79 -39.31
C LEU A 634 30.59 -59.76 -39.25
N TRP A 635 29.92 -60.55 -40.11
CA TRP A 635 28.46 -60.68 -40.16
C TRP A 635 28.06 -62.11 -39.90
N ARG A 636 27.57 -62.43 -38.68
CA ARG A 636 27.14 -63.76 -38.23
C ARG A 636 25.76 -64.14 -38.75
#